data_a4e4a796b4643a8852fdb91ccb854d18
#
_entry.id   a4e4a796b4643a8852fdb91ccb854d18
#
_cell.length_a   1.000
_cell.length_b   1.000
_cell.length_c   1.000
_cell.angle_alpha   90.00
_cell.angle_beta   90.00
_cell.angle_gamma   90.00
#
_symmetry.space_group_name_H-M   'P 1'
#
loop_
_entity.id
_entity.type
_entity.pdbx_description
1 polymer ?
#
loop_
_entity_poly.entity_id
_entity_poly.type
_entity_poly.pdbx_seq_one_letter_code
_entity_poly.pdbx_strand_id
1 'polypeptide(L)'
;HQPRRQRQMCIRDRSNTHGRLGLDSINIKHEDGTQRTVKCGALGVSGGWNPNIHISSHHRGRPIWNEAIQSFIPGDNSPSSMLIAGSANGFMELEDVIRSGYESAKQALDRLNVKSKKIDLPKTQGDEELAIEPFWMVEGTSRGWVDQQNDVTAKDIKLAKQENFTSVEHLKRYTTLGMATDQGKTANISGLAIMANLLGKPIPEVGTTIYRPPYTLSLIHISEP
;
A
#
# COMPACT_ATOMS: atom_id res chain seq x y z
N HIS A 1 26.78 -16.95 -23.00
CA HIS A 1 25.64 -16.00 -23.06
C HIS A 1 24.39 -16.73 -22.59
N GLN A 2 24.03 -16.63 -21.33
CA GLN A 2 22.67 -17.01 -20.89
C GLN A 2 21.71 -15.93 -21.41
N PRO A 3 20.62 -16.29 -22.09
CA PRO A 3 19.64 -15.33 -22.50
C PRO A 3 19.08 -14.63 -21.27
N ARG A 4 19.11 -13.30 -21.25
CA ARG A 4 18.40 -12.49 -20.27
C ARG A 4 16.96 -13.01 -20.24
N ARG A 5 16.54 -13.58 -19.12
CA ARG A 5 15.13 -13.87 -18.89
C ARG A 5 14.42 -12.53 -19.03
N GLN A 6 13.71 -12.34 -20.12
CA GLN A 6 12.76 -11.25 -20.25
C GLN A 6 11.87 -11.33 -19.02
N ARG A 7 11.91 -10.28 -18.19
CA ARG A 7 10.88 -10.05 -17.23
C ARG A 7 9.62 -9.75 -18.04
N GLN A 8 8.88 -10.79 -18.35
CA GLN A 8 7.50 -10.59 -18.77
C GLN A 8 6.79 -10.07 -17.51
N MET A 9 6.57 -8.79 -17.44
CA MET A 9 5.53 -8.21 -16.60
C MET A 9 4.19 -8.65 -17.20
N CYS A 10 3.91 -9.93 -17.08
CA CYS A 10 2.60 -10.44 -17.39
C CYS A 10 1.79 -10.27 -16.11
N ILE A 11 0.71 -9.55 -16.20
CA ILE A 11 -0.36 -9.53 -15.23
C ILE A 11 -0.81 -10.98 -15.09
N ARG A 12 -0.39 -11.62 -14.01
CA ARG A 12 -0.65 -13.02 -13.72
C ARG A 12 -1.08 -13.12 -12.28
N ASP A 13 -2.36 -13.41 -12.10
CA ASP A 13 -2.91 -13.62 -10.78
C ASP A 13 -2.55 -15.00 -10.26
N ARG A 14 -2.11 -15.03 -9.02
CA ARG A 14 -1.92 -16.29 -8.30
C ARG A 14 -3.25 -16.73 -7.75
N SER A 15 -3.73 -17.88 -8.23
CA SER A 15 -5.02 -18.40 -7.79
C SER A 15 -4.90 -19.34 -6.59
N ASN A 16 -3.75 -19.98 -6.38
CA ASN A 16 -3.55 -20.88 -5.23
C ASN A 16 -2.07 -21.26 -5.03
N THR A 17 -1.76 -21.73 -3.82
CA THR A 17 -0.48 -22.33 -3.46
C THR A 17 -0.70 -23.75 -2.95
N HIS A 18 0.18 -24.67 -3.26
CA HIS A 18 0.14 -26.06 -2.85
C HIS A 18 1.38 -26.42 -2.07
N GLY A 19 1.21 -27.23 -1.01
CA GLY A 19 2.27 -27.73 -0.15
C GLY A 19 1.76 -27.98 1.26
N ARG A 20 2.39 -28.88 1.98
CA ARG A 20 2.00 -29.23 3.37
C ARG A 20 2.98 -28.66 4.41
N LEU A 21 4.26 -28.94 4.24
CA LEU A 21 5.33 -28.48 5.15
C LEU A 21 6.16 -27.35 4.52
N GLY A 22 5.93 -27.06 3.28
CA GLY A 22 6.58 -26.03 2.49
C GLY A 22 5.80 -25.83 1.18
N LEU A 23 6.29 -24.93 0.34
CA LEU A 23 5.69 -24.65 -0.96
C LEU A 23 6.19 -25.69 -1.98
N ASP A 24 5.27 -26.40 -2.60
CA ASP A 24 5.54 -27.37 -3.67
C ASP A 24 5.25 -26.81 -5.06
N SER A 25 4.16 -26.04 -5.18
CA SER A 25 3.77 -25.41 -6.45
C SER A 25 2.80 -24.25 -6.24
N ILE A 26 2.66 -23.45 -7.29
CA ILE A 26 1.70 -22.35 -7.39
C ILE A 26 0.85 -22.51 -8.65
N ASN A 27 -0.40 -22.07 -8.58
CA ASN A 27 -1.25 -21.88 -9.75
C ASN A 27 -1.23 -20.42 -10.17
N ILE A 28 -0.94 -20.20 -11.44
CA ILE A 28 -0.95 -18.87 -12.06
C ILE A 28 -2.14 -18.84 -13.02
N LYS A 29 -2.99 -17.83 -12.87
CA LYS A 29 -4.08 -17.55 -13.80
C LYS A 29 -3.65 -16.41 -14.72
N HIS A 30 -3.85 -16.58 -16.01
CA HIS A 30 -3.65 -15.55 -17.03
C HIS A 30 -4.94 -14.76 -17.27
N GLU A 31 -4.83 -13.59 -17.88
CA GLU A 31 -5.98 -12.75 -18.26
C GLU A 31 -6.98 -13.47 -19.16
N ASP A 32 -6.49 -14.32 -20.05
CA ASP A 32 -7.31 -15.18 -20.91
C ASP A 32 -8.05 -16.30 -20.18
N GLY A 33 -7.91 -16.36 -18.84
CA GLY A 33 -8.51 -17.39 -17.98
C GLY A 33 -7.74 -18.70 -17.93
N THR A 34 -6.67 -18.87 -18.71
CA THR A 34 -5.86 -20.09 -18.66
C THR A 34 -5.12 -20.19 -17.33
N GLN A 35 -5.01 -21.41 -16.82
CA GLN A 35 -4.29 -21.68 -15.56
C GLN A 35 -3.05 -22.54 -15.84
N ARG A 36 -1.96 -22.20 -15.19
CA ARG A 36 -0.72 -22.94 -15.24
C ARG A 36 -0.21 -23.25 -13.84
N THR A 37 0.15 -24.50 -13.58
CA THR A 37 0.83 -24.89 -12.35
C THR A 37 2.34 -24.82 -12.53
N VAL A 38 3.03 -24.14 -11.63
CA VAL A 38 4.49 -24.01 -11.61
C VAL A 38 5.02 -24.64 -10.32
N LYS A 39 5.88 -25.66 -10.46
CA LYS A 39 6.60 -26.24 -9.33
C LYS A 39 7.66 -25.27 -8.82
N CYS A 40 7.64 -24.94 -7.54
CA CYS A 40 8.61 -24.06 -6.91
C CYS A 40 8.66 -24.29 -5.40
N GLY A 41 9.84 -24.24 -4.81
CA GLY A 41 10.03 -24.35 -3.35
C GLY A 41 10.00 -22.99 -2.63
N ALA A 42 9.98 -21.88 -3.38
CA ALA A 42 9.87 -20.52 -2.85
C ALA A 42 9.15 -19.60 -3.82
N LEU A 43 8.43 -18.63 -3.28
CA LEU A 43 7.69 -17.62 -4.03
C LEU A 43 8.03 -16.24 -3.46
N GLY A 44 8.68 -15.40 -4.27
CA GLY A 44 8.86 -13.98 -3.97
C GLY A 44 7.62 -13.19 -4.40
N VAL A 45 7.10 -12.36 -3.51
CA VAL A 45 5.91 -11.54 -3.76
C VAL A 45 6.25 -10.07 -3.56
N SER A 46 5.89 -9.24 -4.54
CA SER A 46 5.88 -7.79 -4.41
C SER A 46 4.46 -7.29 -4.61
N GLY A 47 3.87 -6.73 -3.56
CA GLY A 47 2.47 -6.26 -3.56
C GLY A 47 2.32 -4.80 -4.02
N GLY A 48 3.38 -4.20 -4.55
CA GLY A 48 3.38 -2.79 -4.95
C GLY A 48 3.80 -1.85 -3.80
N TRP A 49 3.56 -0.55 -4.01
CA TRP A 49 4.00 0.52 -3.13
C TRP A 49 2.82 1.41 -2.75
N ASN A 50 2.75 1.81 -1.49
CA ASN A 50 1.77 2.76 -0.99
C ASN A 50 2.47 4.02 -0.50
N PRO A 51 1.91 5.21 -0.73
CA PRO A 51 2.39 6.44 -0.11
C PRO A 51 2.39 6.33 1.41
N ASN A 52 3.44 6.84 2.04
CA ASN A 52 3.51 6.89 3.50
C ASN A 52 2.80 8.14 4.03
N ILE A 53 1.50 8.01 4.28
CA ILE A 53 0.63 9.11 4.72
C ILE A 53 0.52 9.28 6.23
N HIS A 54 1.25 8.48 7.01
CA HIS A 54 1.09 8.41 8.48
C HIS A 54 1.33 9.77 9.15
N ILE A 55 2.40 10.45 8.79
CA ILE A 55 2.76 11.75 9.38
C ILE A 55 1.75 12.84 8.98
N SER A 56 1.35 12.89 7.71
CA SER A 56 0.38 13.89 7.21
C SER A 56 -1.02 13.72 7.78
N SER A 57 -1.40 12.50 8.11
CA SER A 57 -2.74 12.16 8.64
C SER A 57 -2.90 12.50 10.11
N HIS A 58 -1.81 12.70 10.86
CA HIS A 58 -1.86 12.84 12.32
C HIS A 58 -2.65 14.07 12.80
N HIS A 59 -2.48 15.21 12.16
CA HIS A 59 -3.16 16.46 12.51
C HIS A 59 -4.54 16.64 11.87
N ARG A 60 -5.31 15.57 11.76
CA ARG A 60 -6.61 15.52 11.09
C ARG A 60 -6.52 15.77 9.57
N GLY A 61 -5.32 15.65 9.00
CA GLY A 61 -5.14 15.57 7.56
C GLY A 61 -5.94 14.36 7.05
N ARG A 62 -6.98 14.61 6.26
CA ARG A 62 -7.76 13.51 5.66
C ARG A 62 -7.09 13.11 4.36
N PRO A 63 -6.57 11.89 4.26
CA PRO A 63 -6.02 11.39 3.00
C PRO A 63 -7.10 11.38 1.91
N ILE A 64 -6.68 11.60 0.68
CA ILE A 64 -7.51 11.57 -0.51
C ILE A 64 -7.17 10.32 -1.30
N TRP A 65 -8.18 9.65 -1.84
CA TRP A 65 -7.98 8.50 -2.71
C TRP A 65 -7.50 8.93 -4.09
N ASN A 66 -6.45 8.30 -4.57
CA ASN A 66 -5.93 8.48 -5.92
C ASN A 66 -6.16 7.19 -6.72
N GLU A 67 -7.04 7.28 -7.70
CA GLU A 67 -7.45 6.14 -8.53
C GLU A 67 -6.32 5.59 -9.40
N ALA A 68 -5.42 6.48 -9.88
CA ALA A 68 -4.34 6.07 -10.78
C ALA A 68 -3.32 5.15 -10.10
N ILE A 69 -3.08 5.37 -8.80
CA ILE A 69 -2.14 4.55 -8.01
C ILE A 69 -2.84 3.62 -7.02
N GLN A 70 -4.18 3.57 -7.05
CA GLN A 70 -5.01 2.72 -6.17
C GLN A 70 -4.60 2.82 -4.70
N SER A 71 -4.33 4.06 -4.22
CA SER A 71 -3.83 4.33 -2.88
C SER A 71 -4.27 5.69 -2.36
N PHE A 72 -4.22 5.85 -1.04
CA PHE A 72 -4.43 7.15 -0.42
C PHE A 72 -3.16 8.00 -0.51
N ILE A 73 -3.35 9.28 -0.82
CA ILE A 73 -2.32 10.32 -0.81
C ILE A 73 -2.63 11.37 0.27
N PRO A 74 -1.65 12.18 0.69
CA PRO A 74 -1.91 13.29 1.61
C PRO A 74 -2.97 14.24 1.06
N GLY A 75 -3.90 14.66 1.91
CA GLY A 75 -4.92 15.65 1.55
C GLY A 75 -4.46 17.09 1.83
N ASP A 76 -5.28 18.05 1.38
CA ASP A 76 -5.00 19.50 1.50
C ASP A 76 -4.95 20.01 2.94
N ASN A 77 -5.50 19.26 3.89
CA ASN A 77 -5.51 19.60 5.32
C ASN A 77 -4.24 19.16 6.07
N SER A 78 -3.15 18.88 5.36
CA SER A 78 -1.86 18.64 6.00
C SER A 78 -1.37 19.90 6.74
N PRO A 79 -0.58 19.77 7.83
CA PRO A 79 -0.08 20.93 8.56
C PRO A 79 0.58 21.94 7.63
N SER A 80 0.26 23.23 7.78
CA SER A 80 0.73 24.30 6.89
C SER A 80 2.26 24.43 6.82
N SER A 81 2.95 23.97 7.87
CA SER A 81 4.42 23.93 7.93
C SER A 81 5.03 22.68 7.29
N MET A 82 4.21 21.71 6.89
CA MET A 82 4.66 20.46 6.29
C MET A 82 4.58 20.56 4.77
N LEU A 83 5.64 20.15 4.09
CA LEU A 83 5.69 19.92 2.66
C LEU A 83 5.94 18.44 2.43
N ILE A 84 5.20 17.86 1.51
CA ILE A 84 5.25 16.44 1.22
C ILE A 84 5.70 16.28 -0.23
N ALA A 85 6.69 15.42 -0.44
CA ALA A 85 7.31 15.23 -1.75
C ALA A 85 7.48 13.76 -2.09
N GLY A 86 7.70 13.48 -3.36
CA GLY A 86 8.02 12.15 -3.87
C GLY A 86 6.93 11.13 -3.64
N SER A 87 7.32 9.88 -3.39
CA SER A 87 6.38 8.77 -3.24
C SER A 87 5.42 8.93 -2.07
N ALA A 88 5.78 9.68 -1.04
CA ALA A 88 4.87 10.01 0.06
C ALA A 88 3.70 10.91 -0.39
N ASN A 89 3.86 11.64 -1.49
CA ASN A 89 2.82 12.46 -2.12
C ASN A 89 2.16 11.79 -3.33
N GLY A 90 2.44 10.49 -3.55
CA GLY A 90 1.84 9.71 -4.62
C GLY A 90 2.58 9.73 -5.95
N PHE A 91 3.74 10.39 -6.05
CA PHE A 91 4.59 10.32 -7.24
C PHE A 91 5.39 9.02 -7.22
N MET A 92 5.23 8.19 -8.24
CA MET A 92 5.90 6.89 -8.33
C MET A 92 7.01 6.84 -9.39
N GLU A 93 6.96 7.72 -10.38
CA GLU A 93 7.98 7.84 -11.41
C GLU A 93 9.19 8.63 -10.90
N LEU A 94 10.40 8.18 -11.24
CA LEU A 94 11.62 8.76 -10.70
C LEU A 94 11.78 10.25 -11.04
N GLU A 95 11.42 10.66 -12.25
CA GLU A 95 11.48 12.06 -12.68
C GLU A 95 10.54 12.92 -11.85
N ASP A 96 9.29 12.47 -11.64
CA ASP A 96 8.30 13.18 -10.84
C ASP A 96 8.70 13.25 -9.36
N VAL A 97 9.28 12.17 -8.82
CA VAL A 97 9.81 12.16 -7.46
C VAL A 97 10.91 13.22 -7.27
N ILE A 98 11.85 13.29 -8.20
CA ILE A 98 12.95 14.28 -8.17
C ILE A 98 12.40 15.71 -8.31
N ARG A 99 11.51 15.93 -9.28
CA ARG A 99 10.86 17.22 -9.53
C ARG A 99 10.07 17.68 -8.31
N SER A 100 9.24 16.82 -7.75
CA SER A 100 8.45 17.09 -6.55
C SER A 100 9.33 17.47 -5.34
N GLY A 101 10.45 16.78 -5.16
CA GLY A 101 11.43 17.11 -4.12
C GLY A 101 12.04 18.50 -4.30
N TYR A 102 12.43 18.84 -5.52
CA TYR A 102 12.97 20.17 -5.85
C TYR A 102 11.95 21.29 -5.62
N GLU A 103 10.70 21.10 -6.11
CA GLU A 103 9.63 22.09 -5.95
C GLU A 103 9.27 22.30 -4.47
N SER A 104 9.20 21.23 -3.70
CA SER A 104 8.94 21.31 -2.26
C SER A 104 10.07 22.04 -1.52
N ALA A 105 11.32 21.76 -1.86
CA ALA A 105 12.47 22.46 -1.28
C ALA A 105 12.46 23.95 -1.64
N LYS A 106 12.16 24.29 -2.90
CA LYS A 106 12.03 25.68 -3.35
C LYS A 106 10.91 26.40 -2.59
N GLN A 107 9.75 25.77 -2.46
CA GLN A 107 8.65 26.34 -1.70
C GLN A 107 9.00 26.57 -0.22
N ALA A 108 9.78 25.66 0.39
CA ALA A 108 10.27 25.85 1.76
C ALA A 108 11.20 27.07 1.87
N LEU A 109 12.13 27.25 0.93
CA LEU A 109 13.02 28.39 0.88
C LEU A 109 12.28 29.72 0.67
N ASP A 110 11.30 29.73 -0.23
CA ASP A 110 10.44 30.89 -0.49
C ASP A 110 9.67 31.31 0.77
N ARG A 111 9.14 30.34 1.53
CA ARG A 111 8.46 30.60 2.84
C ARG A 111 9.41 31.20 3.88
N LEU A 112 10.70 30.85 3.82
CA LEU A 112 11.74 31.38 4.70
C LEU A 112 12.37 32.66 4.18
N ASN A 113 11.94 33.21 3.04
CA ASN A 113 12.54 34.35 2.34
C ASN A 113 14.03 34.13 2.00
N VAL A 114 14.42 32.88 1.75
CA VAL A 114 15.78 32.52 1.34
C VAL A 114 15.83 32.35 -0.17
N LYS A 115 16.76 33.06 -0.82
CA LYS A 115 16.96 32.93 -2.28
C LYS A 115 17.49 31.54 -2.62
N SER A 116 16.80 30.83 -3.49
CA SER A 116 17.24 29.55 -4.03
C SER A 116 18.07 29.75 -5.31
N LYS A 117 19.07 28.90 -5.51
CA LYS A 117 19.76 28.80 -6.81
C LYS A 117 18.93 27.86 -7.72
N LYS A 118 18.86 28.21 -9.00
CA LYS A 118 18.31 27.29 -10.01
C LYS A 118 19.29 26.13 -10.16
N ILE A 119 18.76 24.92 -10.04
CA ILE A 119 19.50 23.67 -10.22
C ILE A 119 18.89 22.96 -11.43
N ASP A 120 19.73 22.50 -12.34
CA ASP A 120 19.28 21.65 -13.43
C ASP A 120 19.04 20.22 -12.88
N LEU A 121 17.82 19.74 -13.01
CA LEU A 121 17.47 18.41 -12.54
C LEU A 121 18.03 17.33 -13.47
N PRO A 122 18.49 16.21 -12.93
CA PRO A 122 18.94 15.09 -13.74
C PRO A 122 17.80 14.55 -14.59
N LYS A 123 18.11 14.23 -15.84
CA LYS A 123 17.16 13.54 -16.73
C LYS A 123 17.17 12.07 -16.40
N THR A 124 15.99 11.48 -16.30
CA THR A 124 15.82 10.03 -16.14
C THR A 124 15.64 9.37 -17.50
N GLN A 125 16.07 8.11 -17.60
CA GLN A 125 15.83 7.30 -18.79
C GLN A 125 14.75 6.27 -18.48
N GLY A 126 13.70 6.25 -19.30
CA GLY A 126 12.67 5.22 -19.28
C GLY A 126 11.48 5.58 -18.38
N ASP A 127 10.49 6.16 -18.98
CA ASP A 127 9.15 6.25 -18.42
C ASP A 127 8.42 4.94 -18.76
N GLU A 128 8.48 3.97 -17.85
CA GLU A 128 7.53 2.87 -17.90
C GLU A 128 6.28 3.34 -17.16
N GLU A 129 5.19 3.49 -17.90
CA GLU A 129 3.88 3.80 -17.33
C GLU A 129 3.51 2.73 -16.29
N LEU A 130 3.40 3.13 -15.03
CA LEU A 130 3.02 2.23 -13.94
C LEU A 130 1.52 1.96 -14.04
N ALA A 131 1.14 0.95 -14.81
CA ALA A 131 -0.21 0.42 -14.79
C ALA A 131 -0.38 -0.42 -13.51
N ILE A 132 -1.21 0.05 -12.57
CA ILE A 132 -1.53 -0.68 -11.35
C ILE A 132 -2.88 -1.35 -11.52
N GLU A 133 -2.91 -2.68 -11.53
CA GLU A 133 -4.14 -3.44 -11.41
C GLU A 133 -4.38 -3.84 -9.95
N PRO A 134 -5.50 -3.40 -9.36
CA PRO A 134 -5.82 -3.74 -7.98
C PRO A 134 -6.23 -5.21 -7.86
N PHE A 135 -5.53 -5.96 -7.03
CA PHE A 135 -5.84 -7.35 -6.72
C PHE A 135 -5.82 -7.58 -5.20
N TRP A 136 -6.95 -7.33 -4.58
CA TRP A 136 -7.06 -7.26 -3.12
C TRP A 136 -7.25 -8.61 -2.44
N MET A 137 -7.84 -9.58 -3.13
CA MET A 137 -8.18 -10.88 -2.54
C MET A 137 -8.20 -11.98 -3.59
N VAL A 138 -7.64 -13.13 -3.24
CA VAL A 138 -7.79 -14.38 -4.00
C VAL A 138 -9.05 -15.10 -3.52
N GLU A 139 -10.00 -15.30 -4.41
CA GLU A 139 -11.22 -16.04 -4.10
C GLU A 139 -10.95 -17.54 -3.90
N GLY A 140 -11.75 -18.17 -3.05
CA GLY A 140 -11.68 -19.62 -2.83
C GLY A 140 -10.53 -20.09 -1.93
N THR A 141 -9.73 -19.18 -1.37
CA THR A 141 -8.71 -19.57 -0.41
C THR A 141 -9.30 -19.91 0.96
N SER A 142 -8.77 -20.95 1.60
CA SER A 142 -9.20 -21.36 2.95
C SER A 142 -8.85 -20.31 4.01
N ARG A 143 -7.70 -19.64 3.88
CA ARG A 143 -7.22 -18.55 4.72
C ARG A 143 -6.58 -17.48 3.85
N GLY A 144 -7.23 -16.35 3.71
CA GLY A 144 -6.67 -15.16 3.09
C GLY A 144 -6.11 -14.25 4.20
N TRP A 145 -4.80 -14.30 4.43
CA TRP A 145 -4.13 -13.46 5.42
C TRP A 145 -4.07 -12.02 4.92
N VAL A 146 -4.52 -11.09 5.74
CA VAL A 146 -4.53 -9.66 5.47
C VAL A 146 -3.48 -8.95 6.31
N ASP A 147 -3.48 -9.20 7.62
CA ASP A 147 -2.47 -8.71 8.54
C ASP A 147 -1.74 -9.92 9.14
N GLN A 148 -0.48 -10.10 8.76
CA GLN A 148 0.33 -11.23 9.22
C GLN A 148 0.92 -11.02 10.62
N GLN A 149 0.91 -9.80 11.15
CA GLN A 149 1.43 -9.53 12.49
C GLN A 149 0.40 -9.86 13.58
N ASN A 150 -0.88 -9.63 13.27
CA ASN A 150 -1.99 -9.90 14.18
C ASN A 150 -2.90 -11.05 13.71
N ASP A 151 -2.46 -11.83 12.72
CA ASP A 151 -3.17 -12.99 12.18
C ASP A 151 -4.59 -12.68 11.68
N VAL A 152 -4.82 -11.44 11.22
CA VAL A 152 -6.15 -11.06 10.69
C VAL A 152 -6.34 -11.59 9.28
N THR A 153 -7.45 -12.27 9.07
CA THR A 153 -7.83 -12.87 7.79
C THR A 153 -9.02 -12.16 7.15
N ALA A 154 -9.25 -12.43 5.86
CA ALA A 154 -10.45 -11.95 5.16
C ALA A 154 -11.75 -12.50 5.80
N LYS A 155 -11.69 -13.63 6.52
CA LYS A 155 -12.86 -14.18 7.26
C LYS A 155 -13.20 -13.31 8.46
N ASP A 156 -12.19 -12.77 9.16
CA ASP A 156 -12.41 -11.89 10.31
C ASP A 156 -13.05 -10.58 9.87
N ILE A 157 -12.66 -10.06 8.70
CA ILE A 157 -13.31 -8.87 8.10
C ILE A 157 -14.77 -9.17 7.73
N LYS A 158 -15.05 -10.35 7.17
CA LYS A 158 -16.43 -10.79 6.89
C LYS A 158 -17.26 -10.90 8.17
N LEU A 159 -16.69 -11.48 9.21
CA LEU A 159 -17.36 -11.61 10.52
C LEU A 159 -17.66 -10.23 11.11
N ALA A 160 -16.70 -9.33 11.10
CA ALA A 160 -16.89 -7.95 11.56
C ALA A 160 -18.08 -7.27 10.83
N LYS A 161 -18.17 -7.43 9.51
CA LYS A 161 -19.31 -6.92 8.72
C LYS A 161 -20.62 -7.58 9.12
N GLN A 162 -20.65 -8.89 9.36
CA GLN A 162 -21.84 -9.63 9.80
C GLN A 162 -22.33 -9.13 11.17
N GLU A 163 -21.42 -8.77 12.05
CA GLU A 163 -21.71 -8.17 13.36
C GLU A 163 -21.96 -6.66 13.30
N ASN A 164 -22.15 -6.11 12.11
CA ASN A 164 -22.46 -4.71 11.84
C ASN A 164 -21.35 -3.69 12.16
N PHE A 165 -20.10 -4.13 12.23
CA PHE A 165 -18.94 -3.24 12.30
C PHE A 165 -18.55 -2.77 10.90
N THR A 166 -19.29 -1.81 10.36
CA THR A 166 -19.14 -1.32 8.98
C THR A 166 -18.13 -0.19 8.83
N SER A 167 -17.76 0.48 9.92
CA SER A 167 -16.72 1.50 9.94
C SER A 167 -15.33 0.85 10.01
N VAL A 168 -14.38 1.36 9.23
CA VAL A 168 -12.98 0.87 9.24
C VAL A 168 -12.30 1.05 10.61
N GLU A 169 -12.66 2.07 11.36
CA GLU A 169 -12.18 2.29 12.73
C GLU A 169 -12.73 1.23 13.71
N HIS A 170 -13.96 0.79 13.54
CA HIS A 170 -14.52 -0.32 14.31
C HIS A 170 -13.93 -1.66 13.87
N LEU A 171 -13.82 -1.89 12.57
CA LEU A 171 -13.13 -3.07 12.03
C LEU A 171 -11.72 -3.22 12.63
N LYS A 172 -10.94 -2.14 12.63
CA LYS A 172 -9.60 -2.10 13.22
C LYS A 172 -9.61 -2.55 14.69
N ARG A 173 -10.53 -2.05 15.49
CA ARG A 173 -10.62 -2.38 16.93
C ARG A 173 -11.15 -3.78 17.18
N TYR A 174 -12.06 -4.25 16.34
CA TYR A 174 -12.64 -5.57 16.46
C TYR A 174 -11.65 -6.68 16.08
N THR A 175 -10.89 -6.47 15.00
CA THR A 175 -9.99 -7.48 14.44
C THR A 175 -8.52 -7.28 14.80
N THR A 176 -8.15 -6.15 15.40
CA THR A 176 -6.76 -5.68 15.57
C THR A 176 -6.01 -5.40 14.26
N LEU A 177 -6.71 -5.31 13.13
CA LEU A 177 -6.14 -4.97 11.82
C LEU A 177 -5.33 -3.68 11.89
N GLY A 178 -4.07 -3.74 11.50
CA GLY A 178 -3.17 -2.58 11.47
C GLY A 178 -2.82 -1.99 12.84
N MET A 179 -2.98 -2.74 13.92
CA MET A 179 -2.62 -2.32 15.28
C MET A 179 -1.24 -2.81 15.71
N ALA A 180 -0.58 -3.61 14.89
CA ALA A 180 0.75 -4.14 15.17
C ALA A 180 1.85 -3.10 14.90
N THR A 181 3.10 -3.56 15.00
CA THR A 181 4.29 -2.70 14.96
C THR A 181 4.49 -1.94 13.66
N ASP A 182 4.00 -2.47 12.53
CA ASP A 182 4.03 -1.77 11.23
C ASP A 182 2.96 -0.67 11.09
N GLN A 183 2.08 -0.53 12.08
CA GLN A 183 0.98 0.43 12.09
C GLN A 183 0.09 0.33 10.85
N GLY A 184 -0.09 -0.88 10.33
CA GLY A 184 -0.94 -1.18 9.19
C GLY A 184 -0.39 -0.75 7.83
N LYS A 185 0.91 -0.44 7.70
CA LYS A 185 1.51 -0.02 6.44
C LYS A 185 1.37 -1.07 5.34
N THR A 186 1.39 -2.35 5.71
CA THR A 186 1.26 -3.46 4.75
C THR A 186 -0.17 -3.98 4.60
N ALA A 187 -1.01 -3.85 5.62
CA ALA A 187 -2.29 -4.53 5.72
C ALA A 187 -3.52 -3.62 5.51
N ASN A 188 -3.43 -2.35 5.89
CA ASN A 188 -4.60 -1.47 5.94
C ASN A 188 -5.33 -1.37 4.61
N ILE A 189 -4.61 -1.10 3.51
CA ILE A 189 -5.26 -0.86 2.22
C ILE A 189 -5.99 -2.11 1.72
N SER A 190 -5.40 -3.29 1.88
CA SER A 190 -6.05 -4.56 1.52
C SER A 190 -7.29 -4.81 2.39
N GLY A 191 -7.20 -4.54 3.69
CA GLY A 191 -8.34 -4.66 4.60
C GLY A 191 -9.48 -3.71 4.26
N LEU A 192 -9.18 -2.46 3.91
CA LEU A 192 -10.16 -1.46 3.48
C LEU A 192 -10.83 -1.87 2.18
N ALA A 193 -10.06 -2.35 1.21
CA ALA A 193 -10.57 -2.80 -0.09
C ALA A 193 -11.51 -4.01 0.06
N ILE A 194 -11.14 -4.98 0.91
CA ILE A 194 -12.00 -6.13 1.20
C ILE A 194 -13.30 -5.66 1.87
N MET A 195 -13.23 -4.75 2.84
CA MET A 195 -14.44 -4.21 3.49
C MET A 195 -15.30 -3.43 2.49
N ALA A 196 -14.69 -2.60 1.63
CA ALA A 196 -15.38 -1.87 0.58
C ALA A 196 -16.16 -2.80 -0.35
N ASN A 197 -15.51 -3.86 -0.81
CA ASN A 197 -16.16 -4.89 -1.63
C ASN A 197 -17.32 -5.57 -0.91
N LEU A 198 -17.16 -5.93 0.37
CA LEU A 198 -18.23 -6.53 1.17
C LEU A 198 -19.44 -5.60 1.38
N LEU A 199 -19.19 -4.29 1.46
CA LEU A 199 -20.23 -3.27 1.63
C LEU A 199 -20.85 -2.81 0.31
N GLY A 200 -20.29 -3.20 -0.84
CA GLY A 200 -20.69 -2.71 -2.16
C GLY A 200 -20.45 -1.22 -2.33
N LYS A 201 -19.38 -0.68 -1.71
CA LYS A 201 -19.01 0.74 -1.73
C LYS A 201 -17.61 0.92 -2.31
N PRO A 202 -17.32 2.06 -2.93
CA PRO A 202 -15.95 2.40 -3.32
C PRO A 202 -15.06 2.62 -2.08
N ILE A 203 -13.75 2.35 -2.21
CA ILE A 203 -12.78 2.48 -1.11
C ILE A 203 -12.80 3.88 -0.45
N PRO A 204 -12.86 5.00 -1.20
CA PRO A 204 -12.89 6.34 -0.60
C PRO A 204 -14.10 6.59 0.32
N GLU A 205 -15.25 5.94 0.08
CA GLU A 205 -16.43 6.06 0.93
C GLU A 205 -16.32 5.26 2.23
N VAL A 206 -15.60 4.14 2.21
CA VAL A 206 -15.28 3.36 3.40
C VAL A 206 -14.24 4.09 4.24
N GLY A 207 -13.35 4.82 3.58
CA GLY A 207 -12.34 5.67 4.19
C GLY A 207 -11.10 4.92 4.63
N THR A 208 -10.30 5.59 5.45
CA THR A 208 -9.07 5.02 6.03
C THR A 208 -9.01 5.24 7.53
N THR A 209 -8.16 4.47 8.19
CA THR A 209 -7.96 4.58 9.64
C THR A 209 -7.06 5.77 9.98
N ILE A 210 -7.17 6.26 11.21
CA ILE A 210 -6.28 7.29 11.74
C ILE A 210 -4.99 6.63 12.21
N TYR A 211 -3.87 7.18 11.77
CA TYR A 211 -2.54 6.75 12.19
C TYR A 211 -2.05 7.50 13.41
N ARG A 212 -1.33 6.80 14.28
CA ARG A 212 -0.78 7.35 15.53
C ARG A 212 0.72 7.07 15.62
N PRO A 213 1.49 7.90 16.37
CA PRO A 213 2.87 7.56 16.69
C PRO A 213 2.96 6.21 17.45
N PRO A 214 4.06 5.47 17.33
CA PRO A 214 5.25 5.78 16.55
C PRO A 214 5.05 5.52 15.05
N TYR A 215 5.54 6.41 14.20
CA TYR A 215 5.46 6.24 12.74
C TYR A 215 6.50 5.26 12.20
N THR A 216 7.61 5.17 12.89
CA THR A 216 8.69 4.21 12.64
C THR A 216 9.12 3.61 13.96
N LEU A 217 9.19 2.29 14.01
CA LEU A 217 9.65 1.60 15.20
C LEU A 217 11.14 1.79 15.39
N SER A 218 11.52 2.01 16.63
CA SER A 218 12.90 2.01 17.09
C SER A 218 13.03 1.01 18.25
N LEU A 219 14.28 0.73 18.64
CA LEU A 219 14.55 -0.17 19.78
C LEU A 219 13.85 0.30 21.06
N ILE A 220 13.74 1.60 21.26
CA ILE A 220 13.06 2.17 22.44
C ILE A 220 11.57 1.81 22.49
N HIS A 221 10.90 1.70 21.34
CA HIS A 221 9.50 1.30 21.27
C HIS A 221 9.27 -0.22 21.41
N ILE A 222 10.35 -1.02 21.24
CA ILE A 222 10.31 -2.48 21.29
C ILE A 222 10.73 -3.00 22.65
N SER A 223 11.72 -2.36 23.28
CA SER A 223 12.40 -2.88 24.47
C SER A 223 12.05 -2.16 25.77
N GLU A 224 11.38 -1.03 25.72
CA GLU A 224 10.89 -0.36 26.91
C GLU A 224 9.36 -0.55 27.04
N PRO A 225 8.90 -1.11 28.15
CA PRO A 225 7.47 -1.29 28.42
C PRO A 225 6.74 0.04 28.69
#